data_671aeea9b77ff76cd829647b897528fd
#
_entry.id   671aeea9b77ff76cd829647b897528fd
#
_cell.length_a   1.000
_cell.length_b   1.000
_cell.length_c   1.000
_cell.angle_alpha   90.00
_cell.angle_beta   90.00
_cell.angle_gamma   90.00
#
_symmetry.space_group_name_H-M   'P 1'
#
loop_
_entity.id
_entity.type
_entity.pdbx_description
1 polymer ?
#
loop_
_entity_poly.entity_id
_entity_poly.type
_entity_poly.pdbx_seq_one_letter_code
_entity_poly.pdbx_strand_id
1 'polypeptide(L)'
;MTTAMSKLKVAVKEFLGAVPSRNEVTLLGFNDSVFPLTRKTTDPQERIRAVDRLAPWGATALYDVIIRGADMLGRQTGRKALVVFSDGEDQGSHVAIEDVERRLEASDVTFYMIAQGRGISQEYLKKTMQRLTVPTGGRLFTADSVDDLQSAFELLLDELSNQYLVGYQPTNTKRDDTWRRIKVEIEGHAGVRARQGYRAVPFK
;
A
#
# COMPACT_ATOMS: atom_id res chain seq x y z
N MET A 1 15.53 -19.85 6.71
CA MET A 1 14.25 -19.28 6.22
C MET A 1 13.13 -19.31 7.26
N THR A 2 12.96 -20.36 8.05
CA THR A 2 11.88 -20.45 9.07
C THR A 2 11.90 -19.36 10.13
N THR A 3 13.05 -18.96 10.63
CA THR A 3 13.18 -17.94 11.71
C THR A 3 12.76 -16.52 11.26
N ALA A 4 13.11 -16.12 10.03
CA ALA A 4 12.75 -14.81 9.49
C ALA A 4 11.24 -14.69 9.26
N MET A 5 10.61 -15.72 8.67
CA MET A 5 9.16 -15.76 8.47
C MET A 5 8.39 -15.77 9.79
N SER A 6 8.88 -16.46 10.82
CA SER A 6 8.25 -16.45 12.13
C SER A 6 8.25 -15.07 12.76
N LYS A 7 9.38 -14.36 12.71
CA LYS A 7 9.51 -12.99 13.21
C LYS A 7 8.63 -12.02 12.45
N LEU A 8 8.59 -12.15 11.11
CA LEU A 8 7.70 -11.38 10.26
C LEU A 8 6.24 -11.57 10.66
N LYS A 9 5.78 -12.82 10.81
CA LYS A 9 4.41 -13.11 11.24
C LYS A 9 4.06 -12.46 12.58
N VAL A 10 5.00 -12.42 13.53
CA VAL A 10 4.79 -11.75 14.82
C VAL A 10 4.54 -10.26 14.62
N ALA A 11 5.44 -9.56 13.91
CA ALA A 11 5.31 -8.13 13.67
C ALA A 11 4.03 -7.77 12.89
N VAL A 12 3.67 -8.56 11.87
CA VAL A 12 2.42 -8.37 11.12
C VAL A 12 1.19 -8.59 11.99
N LYS A 13 1.19 -9.57 12.90
CA LYS A 13 0.09 -9.81 13.84
C LYS A 13 -0.07 -8.66 14.84
N GLU A 14 1.03 -8.13 15.37
CA GLU A 14 1.02 -6.97 16.26
C GLU A 14 0.44 -5.75 15.55
N PHE A 15 0.90 -5.46 14.33
CA PHE A 15 0.33 -4.39 13.50
C PHE A 15 -1.17 -4.56 13.28
N LEU A 16 -1.61 -5.74 12.84
CA LEU A 16 -3.03 -6.02 12.56
C LEU A 16 -3.89 -5.98 13.81
N GLY A 17 -3.35 -6.34 14.96
CA GLY A 17 -4.01 -6.21 16.27
C GLY A 17 -4.16 -4.75 16.70
N ALA A 18 -3.20 -3.89 16.36
CA ALA A 18 -3.22 -2.46 16.67
C ALA A 18 -4.11 -1.63 15.73
N VAL A 19 -4.46 -2.15 14.54
CA VAL A 19 -5.40 -1.46 13.63
C VAL A 19 -6.78 -1.36 14.32
N PRO A 20 -7.33 -0.13 14.51
CA PRO A 20 -8.60 0.06 15.19
C PRO A 20 -9.75 -0.75 14.58
N SER A 21 -10.65 -1.29 15.42
CA SER A 21 -11.79 -2.11 14.98
C SER A 21 -12.82 -1.36 14.12
N ARG A 22 -12.78 -0.02 14.09
CA ARG A 22 -13.57 0.79 13.14
C ARG A 22 -13.10 0.68 11.70
N ASN A 23 -11.89 0.16 11.47
CA ASN A 23 -11.31 0.02 10.14
C ASN A 23 -11.63 -1.37 9.59
N GLU A 24 -12.16 -1.40 8.37
CA GLU A 24 -12.38 -2.63 7.60
C GLU A 24 -11.07 -3.04 6.93
N VAL A 25 -10.63 -4.26 7.15
CA VAL A 25 -9.38 -4.80 6.62
C VAL A 25 -9.66 -6.05 5.79
N THR A 26 -9.03 -6.12 4.62
CA THR A 26 -8.93 -7.34 3.80
C THR A 26 -7.46 -7.74 3.72
N LEU A 27 -7.15 -8.99 3.96
CA LEU A 27 -5.80 -9.52 3.82
C LEU A 27 -5.70 -10.36 2.56
N LEU A 28 -4.69 -10.06 1.75
CA LEU A 28 -4.30 -10.82 0.58
C LEU A 28 -2.92 -11.43 0.81
N GLY A 29 -2.78 -12.70 0.48
CA GLY A 29 -1.49 -13.32 0.27
C GLY A 29 -1.16 -13.30 -1.22
N PHE A 30 0.12 -13.32 -1.53
CA PHE A 30 0.58 -13.41 -2.91
C PHE A 30 1.90 -14.17 -3.02
N ASN A 31 2.04 -14.84 -4.13
CA ASN A 31 3.22 -15.51 -4.64
C ASN A 31 3.18 -15.38 -6.17
N ASP A 32 3.18 -16.46 -6.93
CA ASP A 32 2.86 -16.51 -8.37
C ASP A 32 1.38 -16.14 -8.64
N SER A 33 0.56 -16.10 -7.61
CA SER A 33 -0.87 -15.80 -7.65
C SER A 33 -1.30 -14.95 -6.47
N VAL A 34 -2.40 -14.21 -6.61
CA VAL A 34 -2.99 -13.40 -5.54
C VAL A 34 -4.21 -14.12 -4.98
N PHE A 35 -4.23 -14.38 -3.68
CA PHE A 35 -5.29 -15.12 -3.01
C PHE A 35 -5.75 -14.44 -1.71
N PRO A 36 -7.06 -14.55 -1.37
CA PRO A 36 -7.57 -13.95 -0.15
C PRO A 36 -7.20 -14.78 1.09
N LEU A 37 -6.67 -14.10 2.12
CA LEU A 37 -6.47 -14.65 3.45
C LEU A 37 -7.67 -14.36 4.36
N THR A 38 -8.25 -13.15 4.26
CA THR A 38 -9.55 -12.84 4.86
C THR A 38 -10.44 -12.16 3.83
N ARG A 39 -11.75 -12.22 4.07
CA ARG A 39 -12.68 -11.24 3.53
C ARG A 39 -12.56 -9.93 4.33
N LYS A 40 -13.25 -8.90 3.89
CA LYS A 40 -13.36 -7.64 4.61
C LYS A 40 -13.89 -7.88 6.03
N THR A 41 -13.11 -7.51 7.04
CA THR A 41 -13.42 -7.74 8.45
C THR A 41 -12.99 -6.57 9.33
N THR A 42 -13.71 -6.36 10.42
CA THR A 42 -13.34 -5.44 11.50
C THR A 42 -12.80 -6.18 12.73
N ASP A 43 -12.89 -7.52 12.76
CA ASP A 43 -12.44 -8.35 13.88
C ASP A 43 -10.91 -8.50 13.90
N PRO A 44 -10.20 -7.99 14.93
CA PRO A 44 -8.75 -8.14 15.04
C PRO A 44 -8.30 -9.60 15.13
N GLN A 45 -9.09 -10.48 15.76
CA GLN A 45 -8.73 -11.87 15.92
C GLN A 45 -8.78 -12.64 14.59
N GLU A 46 -9.75 -12.32 13.74
CA GLU A 46 -9.82 -12.87 12.39
C GLU A 46 -8.62 -12.47 11.56
N ARG A 47 -8.21 -11.19 11.63
CA ARG A 47 -7.01 -10.67 10.96
C ARG A 47 -5.74 -11.40 11.42
N ILE A 48 -5.55 -11.53 12.73
CA ILE A 48 -4.38 -12.18 13.33
C ILE A 48 -4.30 -13.66 12.92
N ARG A 49 -5.42 -14.40 13.02
CA ARG A 49 -5.47 -15.82 12.61
C ARG A 49 -5.19 -16.03 11.14
N ALA A 50 -5.55 -15.07 10.29
CA ALA A 50 -5.29 -15.18 8.85
C ALA A 50 -3.79 -15.21 8.51
N VAL A 51 -2.96 -14.52 9.29
CA VAL A 51 -1.49 -14.50 9.10
C VAL A 51 -0.86 -15.88 9.25
N ASP A 52 -1.46 -16.77 10.04
CA ASP A 52 -0.95 -18.14 10.22
C ASP A 52 -0.97 -18.96 8.94
N ARG A 53 -1.91 -18.64 8.02
CA ARG A 53 -2.04 -19.31 6.71
C ARG A 53 -0.98 -18.90 5.70
N LEU A 54 -0.19 -17.85 5.97
CA LEU A 54 0.91 -17.46 5.11
C LEU A 54 2.01 -18.54 5.15
N ALA A 55 2.44 -18.98 3.98
CA ALA A 55 3.57 -19.86 3.79
C ALA A 55 4.48 -19.30 2.69
N PRO A 56 5.82 -19.36 2.86
CA PRO A 56 6.76 -18.89 1.85
C PRO A 56 6.89 -19.93 0.76
N TRP A 57 6.35 -19.68 -0.43
CA TRP A 57 6.53 -20.53 -1.62
C TRP A 57 6.21 -19.75 -2.90
N GLY A 58 6.82 -20.13 -4.02
CA GLY A 58 6.60 -19.53 -5.33
C GLY A 58 7.42 -18.26 -5.59
N ALA A 59 7.21 -17.65 -6.74
CA ALA A 59 7.75 -16.35 -7.12
C ALA A 59 6.93 -15.20 -6.50
N THR A 60 7.28 -13.96 -6.80
CA THR A 60 6.64 -12.76 -6.24
C THR A 60 5.92 -11.98 -7.32
N ALA A 61 4.59 -12.10 -7.42
CA ALA A 61 3.74 -11.31 -8.32
C ALA A 61 3.35 -9.97 -7.66
N LEU A 62 4.33 -9.11 -7.44
CA LEU A 62 4.17 -7.85 -6.69
C LEU A 62 3.23 -6.87 -7.41
N TYR A 63 3.40 -6.68 -8.71
CA TYR A 63 2.58 -5.74 -9.47
C TYR A 63 1.13 -6.22 -9.58
N ASP A 64 0.91 -7.52 -9.74
CA ASP A 64 -0.43 -8.10 -9.80
C ASP A 64 -1.20 -7.88 -8.48
N VAL A 65 -0.55 -8.06 -7.31
CA VAL A 65 -1.22 -7.81 -6.01
C VAL A 65 -1.52 -6.33 -5.79
N ILE A 66 -0.66 -5.42 -6.25
CA ILE A 66 -0.92 -3.97 -6.14
C ILE A 66 -2.15 -3.60 -6.97
N ILE A 67 -2.24 -4.04 -8.22
CA ILE A 67 -3.42 -3.80 -9.07
C ILE A 67 -4.66 -4.42 -8.44
N ARG A 68 -4.59 -5.67 -8.00
CA ARG A 68 -5.72 -6.36 -7.37
C ARG A 68 -6.22 -5.62 -6.13
N GLY A 69 -5.32 -5.18 -5.27
CA GLY A 69 -5.63 -4.40 -4.07
C GLY A 69 -6.26 -3.05 -4.41
N ALA A 70 -5.70 -2.33 -5.38
CA ALA A 70 -6.23 -1.05 -5.84
C ALA A 70 -7.64 -1.20 -6.46
N ASP A 71 -7.89 -2.26 -7.23
CA ASP A 71 -9.21 -2.57 -7.81
C ASP A 71 -10.25 -2.89 -6.74
N MET A 72 -9.89 -3.66 -5.73
CA MET A 72 -10.78 -4.00 -4.62
C MET A 72 -11.15 -2.76 -3.82
N LEU A 73 -10.17 -1.91 -3.51
CA LEU A 73 -10.36 -0.66 -2.79
C LEU A 73 -11.13 0.38 -3.61
N GLY A 74 -10.93 0.43 -4.92
CA GLY A 74 -11.65 1.34 -5.83
C GLY A 74 -13.17 1.20 -5.78
N ARG A 75 -13.67 0.06 -5.32
CA ARG A 75 -15.12 -0.21 -5.14
C ARG A 75 -15.66 0.17 -3.76
N GLN A 76 -14.79 0.63 -2.86
CA GLN A 76 -15.15 1.02 -1.51
C GLN A 76 -15.31 2.54 -1.40
N THR A 77 -15.96 2.99 -0.32
CA THR A 77 -16.11 4.40 0.03
C THR A 77 -15.17 4.78 1.18
N GLY A 78 -14.96 6.08 1.40
CA GLY A 78 -14.11 6.58 2.48
C GLY A 78 -12.62 6.58 2.16
N ARG A 79 -11.79 6.71 3.20
CA ARG A 79 -10.33 6.67 3.07
C ARG A 79 -9.87 5.25 2.75
N LYS A 80 -8.95 5.13 1.82
CA LYS A 80 -8.46 3.84 1.31
C LYS A 80 -6.95 3.80 1.39
N ALA A 81 -6.44 2.78 2.05
CA ALA A 81 -5.01 2.52 2.13
C ALA A 81 -4.71 1.11 1.64
N LEU A 82 -3.80 0.98 0.70
CA LEU A 82 -3.19 -0.28 0.29
C LEU A 82 -1.81 -0.35 0.94
N VAL A 83 -1.59 -1.38 1.74
CA VAL A 83 -0.30 -1.65 2.37
C VAL A 83 0.24 -2.95 1.82
N VAL A 84 1.41 -2.91 1.19
CA VAL A 84 2.08 -4.11 0.69
C VAL A 84 3.37 -4.32 1.46
N PHE A 85 3.58 -5.56 1.85
CA PHE A 85 4.80 -6.01 2.50
C PHE A 85 5.53 -6.99 1.58
N SER A 86 6.77 -6.66 1.18
CA SER A 86 7.60 -7.45 0.26
C SER A 86 9.07 -7.03 0.35
N ASP A 87 9.96 -7.77 -0.29
CA ASP A 87 11.36 -7.36 -0.51
C ASP A 87 11.53 -6.35 -1.66
N GLY A 88 10.46 -6.05 -2.40
CA GLY A 88 10.43 -5.08 -3.49
C GLY A 88 10.76 -5.63 -4.87
N GLU A 89 11.16 -6.89 -4.98
CA GLU A 89 11.39 -7.54 -6.27
C GLU A 89 10.07 -8.10 -6.84
N ASP A 90 9.83 -7.82 -8.12
CA ASP A 90 8.80 -8.47 -8.90
C ASP A 90 9.44 -9.56 -9.77
N GLN A 91 8.95 -10.78 -9.65
CA GLN A 91 9.52 -11.93 -10.35
C GLN A 91 8.48 -12.70 -11.17
N GLY A 92 7.21 -12.40 -11.04
CA GLY A 92 6.16 -13.23 -11.62
C GLY A 92 4.87 -12.53 -11.98
N SER A 93 4.83 -11.19 -12.01
CA SER A 93 3.62 -10.47 -12.42
C SER A 93 3.34 -10.57 -13.91
N HIS A 94 2.07 -10.56 -14.25
CA HIS A 94 1.58 -10.54 -15.63
C HIS A 94 1.47 -9.12 -16.19
N VAL A 95 1.49 -8.10 -15.31
CA VAL A 95 1.38 -6.68 -15.68
C VAL A 95 2.71 -5.97 -15.56
N ALA A 96 2.89 -4.91 -16.33
CA ALA A 96 4.07 -4.05 -16.25
C ALA A 96 3.92 -2.97 -15.17
N ILE A 97 5.03 -2.40 -14.72
CA ILE A 97 5.03 -1.33 -13.72
C ILE A 97 4.24 -0.09 -14.18
N GLU A 98 4.24 0.20 -15.48
CA GLU A 98 3.49 1.31 -16.08
C GLU A 98 1.97 1.14 -15.91
N ASP A 99 1.48 -0.10 -15.91
CA ASP A 99 0.08 -0.42 -15.65
C ASP A 99 -0.27 -0.17 -14.18
N VAL A 100 0.64 -0.52 -13.27
CA VAL A 100 0.50 -0.25 -11.83
C VAL A 100 0.44 1.26 -11.58
N GLU A 101 1.37 2.03 -12.16
CA GLU A 101 1.37 3.49 -12.05
C GLU A 101 0.05 4.09 -12.53
N ARG A 102 -0.35 3.75 -13.75
CA ARG A 102 -1.61 4.24 -14.33
C ARG A 102 -2.80 3.90 -13.45
N ARG A 103 -2.82 2.69 -12.89
CA ARG A 103 -3.90 2.24 -12.02
C ARG A 103 -3.95 3.02 -10.71
N LEU A 104 -2.81 3.24 -10.07
CA LEU A 104 -2.71 4.03 -8.84
C LEU A 104 -3.05 5.51 -9.09
N GLU A 105 -2.58 6.09 -10.19
CA GLU A 105 -2.91 7.45 -10.61
C GLU A 105 -4.41 7.67 -10.85
N ALA A 106 -5.08 6.65 -11.41
CA ALA A 106 -6.52 6.69 -11.71
C ALA A 106 -7.40 6.34 -10.49
N SER A 107 -6.80 5.91 -9.37
CA SER A 107 -7.51 5.55 -8.13
C SER A 107 -7.40 6.67 -7.09
N ASP A 108 -8.20 6.59 -6.02
CA ASP A 108 -8.10 7.42 -4.81
C ASP A 108 -7.43 6.67 -3.64
N VAL A 109 -6.73 5.57 -3.95
CA VAL A 109 -6.03 4.75 -2.97
C VAL A 109 -4.70 5.39 -2.59
N THR A 110 -4.41 5.48 -1.30
CA THR A 110 -3.07 5.80 -0.80
C THR A 110 -2.26 4.51 -0.70
N PHE A 111 -1.13 4.46 -1.39
CA PHE A 111 -0.31 3.25 -1.46
C PHE A 111 0.92 3.36 -0.56
N TYR A 112 1.06 2.39 0.34
CA TYR A 112 2.21 2.22 1.22
C TYR A 112 2.93 0.92 0.91
N MET A 113 4.24 0.97 0.93
CA MET A 113 5.07 -0.21 0.84
C MET A 113 5.95 -0.31 2.07
N ILE A 114 6.03 -1.49 2.66
CA ILE A 114 7.02 -1.85 3.67
C ILE A 114 7.93 -2.87 3.03
N ALA A 115 9.15 -2.46 2.75
CA ALA A 115 10.13 -3.27 2.07
C ALA A 115 11.19 -3.79 3.04
N GLN A 116 11.40 -5.13 3.03
CA GLN A 116 12.35 -5.81 3.90
C GLN A 116 13.30 -6.68 3.08
N GLY A 117 14.56 -6.76 3.50
CA GLY A 117 15.53 -7.68 2.95
C GLY A 117 16.55 -7.05 1.99
N ARG A 118 17.32 -7.88 1.29
CA ARG A 118 18.45 -7.45 0.44
C ARG A 118 18.05 -6.60 -0.76
N GLY A 119 16.82 -6.72 -1.23
CA GLY A 119 16.30 -5.92 -2.35
C GLY A 119 16.32 -4.41 -2.04
N ILE A 120 16.12 -4.02 -0.78
CA ILE A 120 16.11 -2.62 -0.33
C ILE A 120 17.48 -1.93 -0.50
N SER A 121 18.57 -2.67 -0.40
CA SER A 121 19.91 -2.13 -0.61
C SER A 121 20.19 -1.74 -2.06
N GLN A 122 19.32 -2.16 -3.00
CA GLN A 122 19.40 -1.77 -4.40
C GLN A 122 18.66 -0.43 -4.59
N GLU A 123 19.41 0.62 -4.86
CA GLU A 123 18.87 1.98 -5.09
C GLU A 123 17.81 2.02 -6.20
N TYR A 124 17.93 1.13 -7.19
CA TYR A 124 16.93 0.97 -8.25
C TYR A 124 15.55 0.55 -7.70
N LEU A 125 15.49 -0.50 -6.86
CA LEU A 125 14.23 -0.98 -6.29
C LEU A 125 13.60 0.06 -5.38
N LYS A 126 14.42 0.75 -4.59
CA LYS A 126 13.95 1.86 -3.75
C LYS A 126 13.31 2.97 -4.58
N LYS A 127 13.97 3.41 -5.65
CA LYS A 127 13.42 4.42 -6.58
C LYS A 127 12.13 3.93 -7.25
N THR A 128 12.10 2.67 -7.66
CA THR A 128 10.92 2.05 -8.27
C THR A 128 9.72 2.05 -7.31
N MET A 129 9.93 1.65 -6.06
CA MET A 129 8.84 1.66 -5.06
C MET A 129 8.42 3.07 -4.66
N GLN A 130 9.35 4.03 -4.59
CA GLN A 130 9.02 5.43 -4.35
C GLN A 130 8.21 6.03 -5.51
N ARG A 131 8.50 5.65 -6.75
CA ARG A 131 7.76 6.05 -7.94
C ARG A 131 6.29 5.61 -7.88
N LEU A 132 5.99 4.47 -7.24
CA LEU A 132 4.63 3.99 -7.06
C LEU A 132 3.92 4.61 -5.84
N THR A 133 4.63 4.81 -4.73
CA THR A 133 4.02 5.23 -3.46
C THR A 133 3.82 6.74 -3.38
N VAL A 134 4.85 7.54 -3.69
CA VAL A 134 4.86 8.99 -3.46
C VAL A 134 3.74 9.74 -4.21
N PRO A 135 3.43 9.45 -5.50
CA PRO A 135 2.35 10.14 -6.20
C PRO A 135 0.97 9.95 -5.57
N THR A 136 0.75 8.83 -4.84
CA THR A 136 -0.51 8.54 -4.15
C THR A 136 -0.68 9.26 -2.82
N GLY A 137 0.36 9.94 -2.33
CA GLY A 137 0.43 10.52 -0.98
C GLY A 137 0.93 9.55 0.08
N GLY A 138 1.22 8.30 -0.30
CA GLY A 138 1.84 7.31 0.57
C GLY A 138 3.37 7.38 0.55
N ARG A 139 4.00 6.34 1.06
CA ARG A 139 5.47 6.24 1.07
C ARG A 139 5.98 4.81 1.17
N LEU A 140 7.27 4.68 0.90
CA LEU A 140 8.05 3.49 1.17
C LEU A 140 8.65 3.57 2.57
N PHE A 141 8.44 2.53 3.37
CA PHE A 141 9.20 2.22 4.59
C PHE A 141 10.21 1.13 4.26
N THR A 142 11.41 1.25 4.80
CA THR A 142 12.46 0.23 4.68
C THR A 142 12.75 -0.35 6.05
N ALA A 143 12.91 -1.66 6.13
CA ALA A 143 13.18 -2.37 7.37
C ALA A 143 14.31 -3.39 7.14
N ASP A 144 15.49 -3.16 7.71
CA ASP A 144 16.63 -4.07 7.63
C ASP A 144 16.61 -5.09 8.78
N SER A 145 15.89 -4.77 9.86
CA SER A 145 15.71 -5.60 11.05
C SER A 145 14.23 -5.74 11.42
N VAL A 146 13.94 -6.59 12.40
CA VAL A 146 12.60 -6.72 12.99
C VAL A 146 12.19 -5.46 13.75
N ASP A 147 13.13 -4.82 14.43
CA ASP A 147 12.89 -3.60 15.19
C ASP A 147 12.56 -2.43 14.24
N ASP A 148 13.22 -2.36 13.07
CA ASP A 148 12.88 -1.39 12.02
C ASP A 148 11.48 -1.67 11.45
N LEU A 149 11.11 -2.94 11.31
CA LEU A 149 9.79 -3.34 10.85
C LEU A 149 8.70 -2.91 11.82
N GLN A 150 8.92 -3.09 13.12
CA GLN A 150 7.99 -2.62 14.16
C GLN A 150 7.85 -1.10 14.11
N SER A 151 8.97 -0.38 14.04
CA SER A 151 8.98 1.09 13.90
C SER A 151 8.25 1.55 12.64
N ALA A 152 8.40 0.85 11.50
CA ALA A 152 7.69 1.15 10.27
C ALA A 152 6.17 0.97 10.42
N PHE A 153 5.72 -0.07 11.12
CA PHE A 153 4.31 -0.31 11.40
C PHE A 153 3.72 0.74 12.35
N GLU A 154 4.43 1.14 13.39
CA GLU A 154 4.01 2.21 14.32
C GLU A 154 3.82 3.53 13.58
N LEU A 155 4.81 3.93 12.76
CA LEU A 155 4.74 5.13 11.93
C LEU A 155 3.59 5.08 10.92
N LEU A 156 3.33 3.92 10.32
CA LEU A 156 2.22 3.72 9.40
C LEU A 156 0.87 3.86 10.12
N LEU A 157 0.71 3.27 11.31
CA LEU A 157 -0.51 3.39 12.12
C LEU A 157 -0.78 4.83 12.53
N ASP A 158 0.25 5.54 12.98
CA ASP A 158 0.14 6.96 13.31
C ASP A 158 -0.31 7.78 12.09
N GLU A 159 0.32 7.55 10.95
CA GLU A 159 -0.05 8.22 9.71
C GLU A 159 -1.49 7.93 9.29
N LEU A 160 -1.90 6.66 9.28
CA LEU A 160 -3.28 6.28 8.94
C LEU A 160 -4.31 6.86 9.91
N SER A 161 -3.95 7.05 11.18
CA SER A 161 -4.83 7.61 12.20
C SER A 161 -5.00 9.12 12.05
N ASN A 162 -3.98 9.82 11.55
CA ASN A 162 -3.92 11.28 11.45
C ASN A 162 -4.18 11.83 10.03
N GLN A 163 -4.66 11.00 9.11
CA GLN A 163 -5.00 11.44 7.75
C GLN A 163 -6.33 12.19 7.69
N TYR A 164 -6.33 13.24 6.88
CA TYR A 164 -7.54 13.99 6.50
C TYR A 164 -7.98 13.59 5.08
N LEU A 165 -9.28 13.48 4.88
CA LEU A 165 -9.88 13.37 3.55
C LEU A 165 -10.41 14.73 3.14
N VAL A 166 -9.77 15.36 2.15
CA VAL A 166 -10.18 16.68 1.63
C VAL A 166 -10.72 16.47 0.21
N GLY A 167 -11.98 16.88 0.01
CA GLY A 167 -12.60 16.88 -1.31
C GLY A 167 -12.55 18.28 -1.92
N TYR A 168 -12.34 18.36 -3.23
CA TYR A 168 -12.41 19.60 -4.00
C TYR A 168 -13.02 19.35 -5.38
N GLN A 169 -13.58 20.41 -5.96
CA GLN A 169 -14.05 20.35 -7.34
C GLN A 169 -13.03 21.04 -8.26
N PRO A 170 -12.46 20.34 -9.23
CA PRO A 170 -11.47 20.93 -10.12
C PRO A 170 -12.12 21.94 -11.07
N THR A 171 -11.44 23.04 -11.35
CA THR A 171 -11.88 24.04 -12.34
C THR A 171 -11.84 23.49 -13.77
N ASN A 172 -10.87 22.63 -14.07
CA ASN A 172 -10.83 21.90 -15.33
C ASN A 172 -11.62 20.59 -15.21
N THR A 173 -12.82 20.55 -15.77
CA THR A 173 -13.75 19.41 -15.72
C THR A 173 -13.56 18.40 -16.85
N LYS A 174 -12.65 18.65 -17.81
CA LYS A 174 -12.38 17.71 -18.91
C LYS A 174 -11.87 16.37 -18.37
N ARG A 175 -12.36 15.28 -18.95
CA ARG A 175 -11.94 13.92 -18.62
C ARG A 175 -11.21 13.32 -19.82
N ASP A 176 -9.97 13.76 -19.97
CA ASP A 176 -9.11 13.55 -21.14
C ASP A 176 -7.94 12.58 -20.85
N ASP A 177 -8.04 11.82 -19.76
CA ASP A 177 -7.01 10.87 -19.27
C ASP A 177 -5.63 11.52 -19.01
N THR A 178 -5.57 12.84 -18.87
CA THR A 178 -4.33 13.54 -18.54
C THR A 178 -4.05 13.54 -17.05
N TRP A 179 -2.76 13.57 -16.70
CA TRP A 179 -2.32 13.75 -15.31
C TRP A 179 -2.51 15.21 -14.88
N ARG A 180 -3.13 15.40 -13.71
CA ARG A 180 -3.35 16.73 -13.12
C ARG A 180 -2.66 16.80 -11.77
N ARG A 181 -1.70 17.72 -11.67
CA ARG A 181 -0.96 17.93 -10.42
C ARG A 181 -1.84 18.59 -9.36
N ILE A 182 -1.69 18.11 -8.11
CA ILE A 182 -2.25 18.72 -6.91
C ILE A 182 -1.09 19.21 -6.06
N LYS A 183 -1.22 20.39 -5.48
CA LYS A 183 -0.34 20.90 -4.42
C LYS A 183 -1.21 21.25 -3.23
N VAL A 184 -0.86 20.72 -2.07
CA VAL A 184 -1.51 21.06 -0.80
C VAL A 184 -0.53 21.83 0.05
N GLU A 185 -0.94 23.01 0.51
CA GLU A 185 -0.18 23.87 1.39
C GLU A 185 -1.03 24.20 2.63
N ILE A 186 -0.41 24.15 3.80
CA ILE A 186 -1.04 24.53 5.07
C ILE A 186 -0.19 25.65 5.66
N GLU A 187 -0.80 26.79 5.91
CA GLU A 187 -0.11 27.95 6.48
C GLU A 187 0.54 27.60 7.82
N GLY A 188 1.80 27.98 7.98
CA GLY A 188 2.58 27.67 9.18
C GLY A 188 3.09 26.21 9.30
N HIS A 189 2.82 25.34 8.32
CA HIS A 189 3.26 23.94 8.36
C HIS A 189 4.11 23.59 7.14
N ALA A 190 5.35 23.18 7.39
CA ALA A 190 6.23 22.59 6.38
C ALA A 190 6.02 21.08 6.30
N GLY A 191 6.23 20.49 5.11
CA GLY A 191 6.26 19.04 4.95
C GLY A 191 4.90 18.35 4.91
N VAL A 192 3.87 19.04 4.43
CA VAL A 192 2.55 18.43 4.18
C VAL A 192 2.68 17.32 3.15
N ARG A 193 2.25 16.12 3.51
CA ARG A 193 2.19 14.99 2.57
C ARG A 193 0.77 14.82 2.07
N ALA A 194 0.63 14.84 0.76
CA ALA A 194 -0.65 14.68 0.08
C ALA A 194 -0.44 13.98 -1.26
N ARG A 195 -1.52 13.50 -1.84
CA ARG A 195 -1.53 13.02 -3.21
C ARG A 195 -1.00 14.11 -4.15
N GLN A 196 -0.04 13.77 -5.02
CA GLN A 196 0.61 14.72 -5.91
C GLN A 196 -0.19 15.06 -7.17
N GLY A 197 -1.22 14.29 -7.45
CA GLY A 197 -2.06 14.47 -8.61
C GLY A 197 -3.05 13.33 -8.82
N TYR A 198 -3.78 13.41 -9.91
CA TYR A 198 -4.71 12.36 -10.35
C TYR A 198 -4.81 12.32 -11.86
N ARG A 199 -5.17 11.18 -12.39
CA ARG A 199 -5.50 11.02 -13.80
C ARG A 199 -6.97 11.31 -14.03
N ALA A 200 -7.28 12.24 -14.93
CA ALA A 200 -8.65 12.67 -15.24
C ALA A 200 -9.35 11.64 -16.16
N VAL A 201 -9.57 10.43 -15.62
CA VAL A 201 -10.17 9.32 -16.41
C VAL A 201 -11.61 9.63 -16.82
N PRO A 202 -12.08 9.16 -17.99
CA PRO A 202 -13.49 9.22 -18.40
C PRO A 202 -14.39 8.49 -17.39
N PHE A 203 -15.64 8.92 -17.28
CA PHE A 203 -16.65 8.14 -16.57
C PHE A 203 -16.86 6.80 -17.31
N LYS A 204 -16.86 5.71 -16.58
CA LYS A 204 -17.32 4.40 -17.08
C LYS A 204 -18.82 4.33 -17.03
#